data_15504ae5fa94c7df4479d53cac635d04
#
_entry.id   15504ae5fa94c7df4479d53cac635d04
#
_cell.length_a   1.000
_cell.length_b   1.000
_cell.length_c   1.000
_cell.angle_alpha   90.00
_cell.angle_beta   90.00
_cell.angle_gamma   90.00
#
_symmetry.space_group_name_H-M   'P 1'
#
loop_
_entity.id
_entity.type
_entity.pdbx_description
1 polymer ?
#
loop_
_entity_poly.entity_id
_entity_poly.type
_entity_poly.pdbx_seq_one_letter_code
_entity_poly.pdbx_strand_id
1 'polypeptide(L)' 'MEIENKWETIDKEPEVGDLVMYKCQRRLPLPELGLVMQTYDAGMVGDELETAYVMWGVGDGENELFADLAVVSSGN' A
#
# COMPACT_ATOMS: atom_id res chain seq x y z
N MET A 1 -14.42 27.47 4.80
CA MET A 1 -14.21 26.19 5.44
C MET A 1 -13.45 25.26 4.54
N GLU A 2 -12.49 24.62 5.11
CA GLU A 2 -11.63 23.73 4.35
C GLU A 2 -12.06 22.29 4.51
N ILE A 3 -12.26 21.62 3.41
CA ILE A 3 -12.64 20.21 3.44
C ILE A 3 -11.40 19.41 3.06
N GLU A 4 -10.95 18.59 3.98
CA GLU A 4 -9.85 17.71 3.70
C GLU A 4 -10.39 16.46 3.03
N ASN A 5 -10.07 16.32 1.75
CA ASN A 5 -10.38 15.10 1.03
C ASN A 5 -9.24 14.11 1.22
N LYS A 6 -9.23 13.54 2.39
CA LYS A 6 -8.20 12.58 2.73
C LYS A 6 -8.81 11.21 2.80
N TRP A 7 -8.21 10.28 2.09
CA TRP A 7 -8.69 8.90 2.13
C TRP A 7 -8.51 8.33 3.52
N GLU A 8 -9.51 7.62 3.99
CA GLU A 8 -9.42 6.93 5.25
C GLU A 8 -8.56 5.70 5.08
N THR A 9 -7.66 5.51 6.03
CA THR A 9 -6.74 4.38 5.99
C THR A 9 -6.80 3.63 7.31
N ILE A 10 -6.42 2.37 7.25
CA ILE A 10 -6.40 1.49 8.41
C ILE A 10 -4.98 1.45 8.94
N ASP A 11 -4.83 1.62 10.26
CA ASP A 11 -3.51 1.61 10.88
C ASP A 11 -3.06 0.17 11.10
N LYS A 12 -2.50 -0.41 10.05
CA LYS A 12 -1.96 -1.76 10.09
C LYS A 12 -0.91 -1.92 9.01
N GLU A 13 -0.09 -2.94 9.16
CA GLU A 13 0.88 -3.27 8.13
C GLU A 13 0.17 -3.94 6.96
N PRO A 14 0.63 -3.71 5.73
CA PRO A 14 0.03 -4.38 4.57
C PRO A 14 0.13 -5.89 4.66
N GLU A 15 -0.95 -6.56 4.27
CA GLU A 15 -1.00 -8.02 4.21
C GLU A 15 -1.56 -8.44 2.86
N VAL A 16 -1.30 -9.67 2.47
CA VAL A 16 -1.81 -10.19 1.20
C VAL A 16 -3.33 -10.06 1.17
N GLY A 17 -3.82 -9.49 0.08
CA GLY A 17 -5.26 -9.26 -0.11
C GLY A 17 -5.72 -7.86 0.25
N ASP A 18 -4.87 -7.07 0.90
CA ASP A 18 -5.22 -5.70 1.26
C ASP A 18 -5.14 -4.78 0.05
N LEU A 19 -6.01 -3.76 0.05
CA LEU A 19 -5.91 -2.66 -0.90
C LEU A 19 -5.08 -1.56 -0.26
N VAL A 20 -4.12 -1.06 -1.00
CA VAL A 20 -3.18 -0.06 -0.50
C VAL A 20 -3.06 1.10 -1.46
N MET A 21 -2.50 2.19 -0.97
CA MET A 21 -2.16 3.36 -1.77
C MET A 21 -0.84 3.92 -1.26
N TYR A 22 -0.21 4.76 -2.06
CA TYR A 22 0.97 5.47 -1.57
C TYR A 22 0.53 6.52 -0.55
N LYS A 23 1.23 6.60 0.56
CA LYS A 23 0.90 7.59 1.60
C LYS A 23 0.91 9.00 1.05
N CYS A 24 1.79 9.29 0.12
CA CYS A 24 1.89 10.64 -0.46
C CYS A 24 0.68 11.01 -1.31
N GLN A 25 -0.16 10.06 -1.66
CA GLN A 25 -1.33 10.30 -2.50
C GLN A 25 -2.64 10.38 -1.72
N ARG A 26 -2.58 10.35 -0.40
CA ARG A 26 -3.80 10.30 0.43
C ARG A 26 -4.76 11.45 0.19
N ARG A 27 -4.25 12.59 -0.27
CA ARG A 27 -5.09 13.78 -0.48
C ARG A 27 -5.51 13.96 -1.93
N LEU A 28 -5.11 13.08 -2.80
CA LEU A 28 -5.52 13.16 -4.19
C LEU A 28 -6.96 12.64 -4.34
N PRO A 29 -7.76 13.27 -5.20
CA PRO A 29 -9.14 12.79 -5.39
C PRO A 29 -9.19 11.40 -6.00
N LEU A 30 -8.23 11.05 -6.84
CA LEU A 30 -8.18 9.73 -7.48
C LEU A 30 -6.78 9.16 -7.35
N PRO A 31 -6.43 8.71 -6.15
CA PRO A 31 -5.13 8.08 -5.98
C PRO A 31 -5.10 6.71 -6.65
N GLU A 32 -3.91 6.24 -6.95
CA GLU A 32 -3.75 4.91 -7.48
C GLU A 32 -3.89 3.90 -6.36
N LEU A 33 -4.72 2.89 -6.57
CA LEU A 33 -4.91 1.83 -5.59
C LEU A 33 -4.28 0.55 -6.10
N GLY A 34 -3.70 -0.21 -5.20
CA GLY A 34 -3.05 -1.45 -5.54
C GLY A 34 -3.49 -2.59 -4.63
N LEU A 35 -3.33 -3.80 -5.11
CA LEU A 35 -3.64 -5.01 -4.36
C LEU A 35 -2.34 -5.67 -3.94
N VAL A 36 -2.21 -5.94 -2.64
CA VAL A 36 -1.03 -6.62 -2.13
C VAL A 36 -1.11 -8.10 -2.51
N MET A 37 -0.11 -8.55 -3.26
CA MET A 37 -0.06 -9.93 -3.73
C MET A 37 0.87 -10.78 -2.88
N GLN A 38 1.89 -10.17 -2.26
CA GLN A 38 2.88 -10.88 -1.47
C GLN A 38 3.55 -9.89 -0.54
N THR A 39 4.00 -10.38 0.60
CA THR A 39 4.78 -9.55 1.53
C THR A 39 6.08 -10.25 1.85
N TYR A 40 7.10 -9.46 2.18
CA TYR A 40 8.43 -9.97 2.52
C TYR A 40 8.91 -9.28 3.79
N ASP A 41 9.30 -10.07 4.76
CA ASP A 41 9.85 -9.54 6.00
C ASP A 41 11.24 -9.00 5.78
N ALA A 42 11.67 -8.12 6.67
CA ALA A 42 13.02 -7.58 6.62
C ALA A 42 14.03 -8.72 6.66
N GLY A 43 14.97 -8.67 5.74
CA GLY A 43 16.04 -9.66 5.67
C GLY A 43 15.73 -10.91 4.87
N MET A 44 14.50 -11.11 4.43
CA MET A 44 14.13 -12.32 3.70
C MET A 44 14.79 -12.43 2.34
N VAL A 45 14.95 -11.32 1.67
CA VAL A 45 15.54 -11.29 0.33
C VAL A 45 16.78 -10.42 0.28
N GLY A 46 17.47 -10.34 1.40
CA GLY A 46 18.67 -9.52 1.49
C GLY A 46 18.41 -8.06 1.75
N ASP A 47 17.16 -7.67 1.88
CA ASP A 47 16.79 -6.30 2.21
C ASP A 47 16.62 -6.17 3.71
N GLU A 48 16.91 -4.99 4.22
CA GLU A 48 16.73 -4.72 5.64
C GLU A 48 15.36 -4.17 5.96
N LEU A 49 14.54 -3.95 4.93
CA LEU A 49 13.23 -3.32 5.09
C LEU A 49 12.13 -4.24 4.62
N GLU A 50 10.98 -4.15 5.29
CA GLU A 50 9.80 -4.91 4.89
C GLU A 50 9.22 -4.32 3.61
N THR A 51 8.86 -5.20 2.68
CA THR A 51 8.33 -4.80 1.38
C THR A 51 7.10 -5.62 1.04
N ALA A 52 6.31 -5.11 0.12
CA ALA A 52 5.15 -5.81 -0.41
C ALA A 52 5.19 -5.76 -1.93
N TYR A 53 4.79 -6.85 -2.56
CA TYR A 53 4.61 -6.85 -4.02
C TYR A 53 3.17 -6.43 -4.28
N VAL A 54 3.00 -5.29 -4.92
CA VAL A 54 1.70 -4.67 -5.11
C VAL A 54 1.38 -4.60 -6.59
N MET A 55 0.19 -5.05 -6.94
CA MET A 55 -0.32 -4.97 -8.30
C MET A 55 -1.12 -3.69 -8.44
N TRP A 56 -0.57 -2.72 -9.16
CA TRP A 56 -1.19 -1.40 -9.31
C TRP A 56 -2.18 -1.32 -10.45
N GLY A 57 -2.09 -2.24 -11.37
CA GLY A 57 -3.00 -2.30 -12.50
C GLY A 57 -2.80 -3.64 -13.17
N VAL A 58 -3.49 -3.88 -14.26
CA VAL A 58 -3.35 -5.13 -14.99
C VAL A 58 -1.94 -5.22 -15.53
N GLY A 59 -1.15 -6.12 -14.97
CA GLY A 59 0.22 -6.34 -15.41
C GLY A 59 1.26 -5.45 -14.79
N ASP A 60 0.86 -4.54 -13.88
CA ASP A 60 1.79 -3.60 -13.26
C ASP A 60 2.05 -3.94 -11.80
N GLY A 61 2.99 -4.85 -11.56
CA GLY A 61 3.37 -5.21 -10.21
C GLY A 61 4.74 -4.65 -9.86
N GLU A 62 4.86 -4.12 -8.64
CA GLU A 62 6.11 -3.57 -8.16
C GLU A 62 6.29 -3.87 -6.68
N ASN A 63 7.55 -3.98 -6.25
CA ASN A 63 7.87 -4.11 -4.85
C ASN A 63 7.90 -2.72 -4.22
N GLU A 64 7.16 -2.55 -3.12
CA GLU A 64 7.05 -1.28 -2.43
C GLU A 64 7.42 -1.46 -0.97
N LEU A 65 8.00 -0.41 -0.39
CA LEU A 65 8.30 -0.42 1.04
C LEU A 65 7.01 -0.27 1.84
N PHE A 66 6.88 -1.02 2.93
CA PHE A 66 5.74 -0.87 3.84
C PHE A 66 5.57 0.58 4.28
N ALA A 67 6.70 1.27 4.51
CA ALA A 67 6.68 2.65 4.98
C ALA A 67 6.01 3.61 4.00
N ASP A 68 5.97 3.26 2.72
CA ASP A 68 5.38 4.11 1.68
C ASP A 68 3.91 3.80 1.42
N LEU A 69 3.38 2.78 2.05
CA LEU A 69 2.02 2.29 1.77
C LEU A 69 1.08 2.58 2.93
N ALA A 70 -0.16 2.88 2.58
CA ALA A 70 -1.24 2.99 3.54
C ALA A 70 -2.32 1.99 3.14
N VAL A 71 -2.87 1.26 4.11
CA VAL A 71 -3.91 0.28 3.85
C VAL A 71 -5.25 0.99 3.78
N VAL A 72 -5.94 0.82 2.68
CA VAL A 72 -7.25 1.42 2.45
C VAL A 72 -8.37 0.48 2.87
N SER A 73 -8.21 -0.78 2.56
CA SER A 73 -9.21 -1.80 2.86
C SER A 73 -8.52 -3.11 3.14
N SER A 74 -8.93 -3.77 4.21
CA SER A 74 -8.38 -5.06 4.57
C SER A 74 -9.05 -6.16 3.75
N GLY A 75 -8.24 -7.09 3.22
CA GLY A 75 -8.75 -8.22 2.48
C GLY A 75 -9.24 -9.36 3.34
N ASN A 76 -9.08 -9.21 4.64
CA ASN A 76 -9.48 -10.26 5.59
C ASN A 76 -10.68 -9.88 6.41
#